data_302f2788b079def066b7a7d12c84df9a
#
_entry.id   302f2788b079def066b7a7d12c84df9a
#
_cell.length_a   1.000
_cell.length_b   1.000
_cell.length_c   1.000
_cell.angle_alpha   90.00
_cell.angle_beta   90.00
_cell.angle_gamma   90.00
#
_symmetry.space_group_name_H-M   'P 1'
#
loop_
_entity.id
_entity.type
_entity.pdbx_description
1 polymer ?
#
loop_
_entity_poly.entity_id
_entity_poly.type
_entity_poly.pdbx_seq_one_letter_code
_entity_poly.pdbx_strand_id
1 'polypeptide(L)'
;MIETERPGEVLGVAGGDGRQTSYFRFLQADYNHPGYYPLTQRPDAARYRPAATWLGRLILPPPEQRAAVMGALFEVHLAGEGYAHLVGQTVWLRWTDDPLANARFWGVTQGVIFDKNAHADAAKGVVLPERVNNLPLVNPFESLAASLPADEVIVRLHEPVQVEAAGAPAEGGGPEDGRSGAGAGAPPAVLYTPREPVQTTGRYYGLVQFLGPDSPQASEGDRFRVAHYNRESGAFDGPQEVLRLPPLVPDVNGHRRASSVAIERSPANAEGWYVYGAPDGEGTFVVQSLAPRGLLRLRPQQTVVGRAAGKAHLKPKTWKAHSEKGTFTTDLLLPEGSDERTGLEAWREGDAALVVHLWGLIGGRKPEPSAKTPLAWGHTSLGVARVVREPLSGDLVFDIEYQQIYIHNTDGIIAGAQHWTRYSGDRQFGWLGTRPIQDVLIKLDCFTEDYEIGALRRSALTQLAFQLEQMAARYRIADGRGATHLTAANNCSQDSSQALYASIKGIEDTVTTRADLLEWRRQDAAGGARMERLLALGQDMRKALLPFGSARADWEHGTATLGTSLTTDPLRSVSLAVRSWRTLLPSVAARAIAGVFVDHGASAWVLRTNQVGGEDPDIAPFVPNV
;
A
#
# COMPACT_ATOMS: atom_id res chain seq x y z
N MET A 1 -18.20 1.25 22.87
CA MET A 1 -17.39 0.02 22.77
C MET A 1 -17.69 -0.54 21.39
N ILE A 2 -16.79 -0.42 20.47
CA ILE A 2 -16.83 -1.16 19.23
C ILE A 2 -16.42 -2.56 19.65
N GLU A 3 -17.34 -3.54 19.61
CA GLU A 3 -16.93 -4.93 19.59
C GLU A 3 -16.03 -5.09 18.37
N THR A 4 -14.74 -5.03 18.61
CA THR A 4 -13.76 -5.46 17.62
C THR A 4 -13.98 -6.95 17.48
N GLU A 5 -14.62 -7.37 16.39
CA GLU A 5 -14.63 -8.78 15.98
C GLU A 5 -13.22 -9.31 16.17
N ARG A 6 -13.08 -10.42 16.85
CA ARG A 6 -11.77 -11.00 17.13
C ARG A 6 -11.07 -11.29 15.80
N PRO A 7 -9.78 -10.99 15.64
CA PRO A 7 -9.06 -11.22 14.39
C PRO A 7 -9.25 -12.60 13.78
N GLY A 8 -9.48 -13.62 14.60
CA GLY A 8 -9.73 -14.97 14.14
C GLY A 8 -11.14 -15.23 13.58
N GLU A 9 -12.15 -14.47 13.98
CA GLU A 9 -13.48 -14.54 13.37
C GLU A 9 -13.44 -14.01 11.95
N VAL A 10 -12.50 -13.12 11.69
CA VAL A 10 -12.25 -12.51 10.39
C VAL A 10 -11.53 -13.46 9.43
N LEU A 11 -10.63 -14.30 9.96
CA LEU A 11 -9.83 -15.21 9.14
C LEU A 11 -10.53 -16.52 8.78
N GLY A 12 -11.78 -16.71 9.21
CA GLY A 12 -12.58 -17.88 8.83
C GLY A 12 -12.06 -19.21 9.34
N VAL A 13 -11.19 -19.19 10.34
CA VAL A 13 -10.59 -20.39 10.91
C VAL A 13 -11.54 -21.00 11.93
N ALA A 14 -11.82 -22.26 11.76
CA ALA A 14 -12.87 -23.05 12.38
C ALA A 14 -12.99 -22.92 13.90
N GLY A 15 -14.09 -22.40 14.35
CA GLY A 15 -14.51 -22.32 15.75
C GLY A 15 -15.88 -21.65 15.90
N GLY A 16 -16.22 -20.80 15.00
CA GLY A 16 -17.54 -20.26 14.70
C GLY A 16 -17.74 -20.34 13.19
N ASP A 17 -18.90 -20.05 12.68
CA ASP A 17 -19.14 -20.04 11.24
C ASP A 17 -18.41 -18.87 10.58
N GLY A 18 -17.08 -18.94 10.54
CA GLY A 18 -16.19 -17.94 9.90
C GLY A 18 -16.51 -17.66 8.43
N ARG A 19 -17.36 -18.51 7.82
CA ARG A 19 -17.93 -18.32 6.49
C ARG A 19 -18.85 -17.10 6.40
N GLN A 20 -19.23 -16.50 7.52
CA GLN A 20 -20.07 -15.30 7.56
C GLN A 20 -19.29 -13.99 7.60
N THR A 21 -17.95 -14.01 7.68
CA THR A 21 -17.15 -12.79 7.60
C THR A 21 -17.28 -12.16 6.21
N SER A 22 -17.21 -10.83 6.14
CA SER A 22 -17.27 -10.12 4.85
C SER A 22 -16.17 -10.58 3.91
N TYR A 23 -14.97 -10.78 4.42
CA TYR A 23 -13.84 -11.26 3.62
C TYR A 23 -14.10 -12.63 2.98
N PHE A 24 -14.61 -13.59 3.75
CA PHE A 24 -14.95 -14.91 3.24
C PHE A 24 -16.05 -14.85 2.17
N ARG A 25 -17.07 -14.01 2.38
CA ARG A 25 -18.12 -13.77 1.37
C ARG A 25 -17.56 -13.17 0.08
N PHE A 26 -16.56 -12.29 0.19
CA PHE A 26 -15.89 -11.71 -0.98
C PHE A 26 -15.16 -12.76 -1.81
N LEU A 27 -14.50 -13.73 -1.16
CA LEU A 27 -13.81 -14.82 -1.85
C LEU A 27 -14.79 -15.78 -2.55
N GLN A 28 -16.04 -15.85 -2.09
CA GLN A 28 -17.06 -16.70 -2.72
C GLN A 28 -17.61 -16.12 -4.04
N ALA A 29 -17.38 -14.85 -4.31
CA ALA A 29 -17.78 -14.29 -5.60
C ALA A 29 -16.92 -14.87 -6.72
N ASP A 30 -17.57 -15.46 -7.74
CA ASP A 30 -16.87 -16.18 -8.81
C ASP A 30 -15.74 -15.36 -9.43
N TYR A 31 -15.96 -14.07 -9.67
CA TYR A 31 -14.96 -13.21 -10.28
C TYR A 31 -13.76 -12.87 -9.37
N ASN A 32 -13.84 -13.13 -8.06
CA ASN A 32 -12.70 -12.98 -7.13
C ASN A 32 -11.82 -14.24 -7.10
N HIS A 33 -12.29 -15.36 -7.65
CA HIS A 33 -11.54 -16.59 -7.62
C HIS A 33 -10.45 -16.61 -8.69
N PRO A 34 -9.18 -16.95 -8.38
CA PRO A 34 -8.09 -16.97 -9.36
C PRO A 34 -8.35 -17.84 -10.58
N GLY A 35 -9.04 -18.95 -10.41
CA GLY A 35 -9.44 -19.84 -11.52
C GLY A 35 -10.39 -19.21 -12.53
N TYR A 36 -11.02 -18.11 -12.19
CA TYR A 36 -11.86 -17.34 -13.12
C TYR A 36 -11.05 -16.64 -14.21
N TYR A 37 -9.76 -16.41 -13.96
CA TYR A 37 -8.84 -15.69 -14.83
C TYR A 37 -7.70 -16.59 -15.31
N PRO A 38 -7.89 -17.46 -16.30
CA PRO A 38 -6.85 -18.37 -16.78
C PRO A 38 -5.60 -17.60 -17.24
N LEU A 39 -4.42 -18.11 -16.91
CA LEU A 39 -3.15 -17.49 -17.33
C LEU A 39 -2.90 -17.59 -18.85
N THR A 40 -3.62 -18.49 -19.52
CA THR A 40 -3.60 -18.65 -20.98
C THR A 40 -4.34 -17.56 -21.71
N GLN A 41 -5.30 -16.89 -21.04
CA GLN A 41 -6.04 -15.78 -21.62
C GLN A 41 -5.25 -14.49 -21.51
N ARG A 42 -5.00 -13.86 -22.65
CA ARG A 42 -4.29 -12.57 -22.75
C ARG A 42 -5.15 -11.58 -23.51
N PRO A 43 -5.25 -10.33 -23.06
CA PRO A 43 -5.96 -9.32 -23.81
C PRO A 43 -5.13 -8.86 -25.02
N ASP A 44 -5.77 -8.14 -25.93
CA ASP A 44 -5.11 -7.56 -27.09
C ASP A 44 -4.01 -6.55 -26.65
N ALA A 45 -2.77 -6.86 -27.04
CA ALA A 45 -1.61 -6.03 -26.69
C ALA A 45 -1.63 -4.62 -27.32
N ALA A 46 -2.46 -4.37 -28.34
CA ALA A 46 -2.65 -3.02 -28.88
C ALA A 46 -3.42 -2.12 -27.89
N ARG A 47 -4.32 -2.68 -27.11
CA ARG A 47 -5.24 -1.98 -26.19
C ARG A 47 -4.84 -2.06 -24.73
N TYR A 48 -4.12 -3.11 -24.35
CA TYR A 48 -3.78 -3.40 -22.96
C TYR A 48 -2.28 -3.53 -22.75
N ARG A 49 -1.86 -3.23 -21.56
CA ARG A 49 -0.46 -3.40 -21.11
C ARG A 49 -0.43 -4.27 -19.87
N PRO A 50 0.64 -5.01 -19.63
CA PRO A 50 0.92 -5.65 -18.34
C PRO A 50 0.95 -4.63 -17.22
N ALA A 51 0.34 -4.96 -16.07
CA ALA A 51 0.32 -4.05 -14.90
C ALA A 51 1.68 -3.99 -14.18
N ALA A 52 2.54 -4.95 -14.40
CA ALA A 52 3.92 -4.99 -13.90
C ALA A 52 4.77 -5.93 -14.76
N THR A 53 6.09 -5.81 -14.67
CA THR A 53 7.03 -6.74 -15.31
C THR A 53 6.97 -8.12 -14.66
N TRP A 54 7.00 -8.16 -13.32
CA TRP A 54 6.84 -9.38 -12.54
C TRP A 54 5.60 -9.27 -11.66
N LEU A 55 4.66 -10.16 -11.87
CA LEU A 55 3.41 -10.23 -11.11
C LEU A 55 3.03 -11.68 -10.89
N GLY A 56 2.51 -12.00 -9.71
CA GLY A 56 2.07 -13.33 -9.40
C GLY A 56 1.44 -13.45 -8.04
N ARG A 57 1.19 -14.68 -7.62
CA ARG A 57 0.56 -15.04 -6.36
C ARG A 57 1.59 -15.56 -5.36
N LEU A 58 1.65 -14.96 -4.17
CA LEU A 58 2.42 -15.49 -3.06
C LEU A 58 1.70 -16.69 -2.45
N ILE A 59 2.45 -17.74 -2.16
CA ILE A 59 1.97 -18.97 -1.55
C ILE A 59 2.85 -19.28 -0.34
N LEU A 60 2.23 -19.59 0.79
CA LEU A 60 2.94 -20.00 1.99
C LEU A 60 3.52 -21.41 1.76
N PRO A 61 4.84 -21.62 1.91
CA PRO A 61 5.41 -22.97 1.80
C PRO A 61 4.85 -23.89 2.88
N PRO A 62 4.66 -25.20 2.58
CA PRO A 62 4.32 -26.18 3.60
C PRO A 62 5.35 -26.19 4.73
N PRO A 63 4.97 -26.48 5.99
CA PRO A 63 5.86 -26.41 7.15
C PRO A 63 7.18 -27.17 6.98
N GLU A 64 7.15 -28.33 6.34
CA GLU A 64 8.32 -29.18 6.08
C GLU A 64 9.32 -28.57 5.08
N GLN A 65 8.89 -27.65 4.26
CA GLN A 65 9.72 -26.97 3.26
C GLN A 65 10.26 -25.61 3.73
N ARG A 66 9.67 -25.01 4.75
CA ARG A 66 10.01 -23.65 5.19
C ARG A 66 11.45 -23.50 5.62
N ALA A 67 12.00 -24.47 6.33
CA ALA A 67 13.39 -24.45 6.80
C ALA A 67 14.40 -24.42 5.65
N ALA A 68 14.07 -25.02 4.50
CA ALA A 68 14.95 -25.08 3.33
C ALA A 68 14.88 -23.84 2.44
N VAL A 69 13.82 -23.02 2.57
CA VAL A 69 13.49 -22.03 1.55
C VAL A 69 13.86 -20.61 1.95
N MET A 70 13.65 -20.21 3.18
CA MET A 70 13.84 -18.85 3.68
C MET A 70 13.16 -17.78 2.80
N GLY A 71 11.92 -18.05 2.36
CA GLY A 71 11.17 -17.19 1.46
C GLY A 71 9.72 -17.59 1.36
N ALA A 72 9.12 -17.34 0.22
CA ALA A 72 7.77 -17.78 -0.14
C ALA A 72 7.80 -18.52 -1.47
N LEU A 73 6.74 -19.25 -1.77
CA LEU A 73 6.48 -19.70 -3.12
C LEU A 73 5.80 -18.59 -3.92
N PHE A 74 6.08 -18.51 -5.19
CA PHE A 74 5.54 -17.50 -6.09
C PHE A 74 5.06 -18.15 -7.39
N GLU A 75 3.74 -18.18 -7.60
CA GLU A 75 3.15 -18.57 -8.87
C GLU A 75 3.24 -17.40 -9.83
N VAL A 76 4.01 -17.58 -10.91
CA VAL A 76 4.33 -16.51 -11.86
C VAL A 76 3.14 -16.28 -12.80
N HIS A 77 2.55 -15.10 -12.77
CA HIS A 77 1.49 -14.68 -13.67
C HIS A 77 2.00 -13.85 -14.84
N LEU A 78 2.96 -12.94 -14.58
CA LEU A 78 3.72 -12.18 -15.57
C LEU A 78 5.19 -12.29 -15.23
N ALA A 79 6.04 -12.36 -16.25
CA ALA A 79 7.48 -12.48 -16.11
C ALA A 79 8.20 -11.44 -16.96
N GLY A 80 9.40 -11.04 -16.52
CA GLY A 80 10.28 -10.17 -17.26
C GLY A 80 10.72 -10.76 -18.61
N GLU A 81 11.33 -9.92 -19.44
CA GLU A 81 11.84 -10.30 -20.74
C GLU A 81 12.79 -11.49 -20.65
N GLY A 82 12.64 -12.48 -21.53
CA GLY A 82 13.41 -13.72 -21.51
C GLY A 82 12.87 -14.81 -20.56
N TYR A 83 11.95 -14.50 -19.66
CA TYR A 83 11.46 -15.42 -18.64
C TYR A 83 9.99 -15.85 -18.83
N ALA A 84 9.43 -15.64 -20.03
CA ALA A 84 8.04 -16.00 -20.33
C ALA A 84 7.73 -17.50 -20.09
N HIS A 85 8.72 -18.37 -20.15
CA HIS A 85 8.61 -19.80 -19.86
C HIS A 85 8.27 -20.11 -18.40
N LEU A 86 8.50 -19.17 -17.46
CA LEU A 86 8.14 -19.33 -16.05
C LEU A 86 6.67 -19.03 -15.76
N VAL A 87 5.92 -18.42 -16.70
CA VAL A 87 4.50 -18.10 -16.48
C VAL A 87 3.69 -19.38 -16.27
N GLY A 88 2.91 -19.41 -15.20
CA GLY A 88 2.16 -20.58 -14.74
C GLY A 88 2.96 -21.56 -13.89
N GLN A 89 4.27 -21.31 -13.69
CA GLN A 89 5.09 -22.13 -12.81
C GLN A 89 5.16 -21.52 -11.41
N THR A 90 5.31 -22.38 -10.41
CA THR A 90 5.59 -21.98 -9.04
C THR A 90 7.10 -22.04 -8.79
N VAL A 91 7.67 -20.93 -8.39
CA VAL A 91 9.11 -20.75 -8.14
C VAL A 91 9.35 -20.32 -6.71
N TRP A 92 10.60 -20.36 -6.24
CA TRP A 92 10.97 -19.75 -4.97
C TRP A 92 11.13 -18.24 -5.11
N LEU A 93 10.64 -17.47 -4.13
CA LEU A 93 10.89 -16.03 -3.99
C LEU A 93 11.71 -15.79 -2.74
N ARG A 94 12.85 -15.15 -2.89
CA ARG A 94 13.80 -14.82 -1.82
C ARG A 94 14.17 -13.34 -1.85
N TRP A 95 14.72 -12.85 -0.73
CA TRP A 95 15.42 -11.58 -0.71
C TRP A 95 16.75 -11.68 -1.47
N THR A 96 17.18 -10.58 -2.08
CA THR A 96 18.55 -10.46 -2.58
C THR A 96 19.53 -10.70 -1.44
N ASP A 97 20.72 -11.25 -1.75
CA ASP A 97 21.77 -11.54 -0.78
C ASP A 97 22.47 -10.28 -0.23
N ASP A 98 21.73 -9.23 0.09
CA ASP A 98 22.23 -8.12 0.88
C ASP A 98 22.26 -8.53 2.36
N PRO A 99 23.45 -8.78 2.97
CA PRO A 99 23.53 -9.22 4.37
C PRO A 99 22.90 -8.23 5.34
N LEU A 100 22.93 -6.94 5.01
CA LEU A 100 22.37 -5.89 5.85
C LEU A 100 20.84 -5.89 5.78
N ALA A 101 20.27 -6.06 4.58
CA ALA A 101 18.82 -6.20 4.41
C ALA A 101 18.33 -7.47 5.12
N ASN A 102 19.02 -8.59 4.90
CA ASN A 102 18.71 -9.87 5.54
C ASN A 102 18.78 -9.78 7.08
N ALA A 103 19.82 -9.19 7.65
CA ALA A 103 19.94 -9.02 9.10
C ALA A 103 18.80 -8.17 9.68
N ARG A 104 18.35 -7.15 8.97
CA ARG A 104 17.24 -6.30 9.39
C ARG A 104 15.90 -7.02 9.33
N PHE A 105 15.66 -7.81 8.29
CA PHE A 105 14.43 -8.60 8.19
C PHE A 105 14.37 -9.72 9.24
N TRP A 106 15.50 -10.35 9.56
CA TRP A 106 15.58 -11.27 10.70
C TRP A 106 15.30 -10.57 12.03
N GLY A 107 15.74 -9.32 12.19
CA GLY A 107 15.47 -8.51 13.37
C GLY A 107 13.98 -8.26 13.62
N VAL A 108 13.14 -8.25 12.56
CA VAL A 108 11.68 -8.09 12.69
C VAL A 108 11.04 -9.26 13.44
N THR A 109 11.58 -10.47 13.28
CA THR A 109 11.06 -11.68 13.91
C THR A 109 11.51 -11.85 15.36
N GLN A 110 12.58 -11.15 15.76
CA GLN A 110 13.13 -11.26 17.12
C GLN A 110 12.33 -10.40 18.10
N GLY A 111 12.17 -10.88 19.31
CA GLY A 111 11.50 -10.17 20.39
C GLY A 111 9.98 -10.02 20.22
N VAL A 112 9.38 -10.70 19.27
CA VAL A 112 7.93 -10.81 19.16
C VAL A 112 7.46 -11.86 20.17
N ILE A 113 6.80 -11.39 21.22
CA ILE A 113 6.25 -12.27 22.26
C ILE A 113 4.75 -12.39 22.02
N PHE A 114 4.29 -13.61 21.79
CA PHE A 114 2.86 -13.92 21.75
C PHE A 114 2.36 -14.07 23.16
N ASP A 115 1.26 -13.41 23.45
CA ASP A 115 0.61 -13.56 24.74
C ASP A 115 -0.12 -14.92 24.84
N LYS A 116 -0.57 -15.24 26.06
CA LYS A 116 -1.31 -16.47 26.31
C LYS A 116 -2.61 -16.56 25.51
N ASN A 117 -3.18 -15.42 25.12
CA ASN A 117 -4.43 -15.37 24.35
C ASN A 117 -4.17 -15.73 22.89
N ALA A 118 -3.07 -15.26 22.28
CA ALA A 118 -2.69 -15.63 20.91
C ALA A 118 -2.54 -17.15 20.77
N HIS A 119 -1.85 -17.81 21.72
CA HIS A 119 -1.74 -19.27 21.74
C HIS A 119 -3.08 -19.97 21.96
N ALA A 120 -3.92 -19.45 22.85
CA ALA A 120 -5.26 -20.01 23.09
C ALA A 120 -6.18 -19.87 21.87
N ASP A 121 -6.06 -18.78 21.14
CA ASP A 121 -6.84 -18.52 19.94
C ASP A 121 -6.34 -19.37 18.75
N ALA A 122 -5.03 -19.60 18.64
CA ALA A 122 -4.49 -20.55 17.68
C ALA A 122 -4.99 -21.98 17.95
N ALA A 123 -5.02 -22.39 19.22
CA ALA A 123 -5.56 -23.71 19.61
C ALA A 123 -7.06 -23.86 19.30
N LYS A 124 -7.81 -22.75 19.22
CA LYS A 124 -9.22 -22.74 18.83
C LYS A 124 -9.42 -22.57 17.32
N GLY A 125 -8.34 -22.46 16.55
CA GLY A 125 -8.42 -22.19 15.12
C GLY A 125 -8.84 -20.75 14.77
N VAL A 126 -8.75 -19.82 15.72
CA VAL A 126 -9.15 -18.41 15.53
C VAL A 126 -8.02 -17.59 14.88
N VAL A 127 -6.79 -18.08 14.95
CA VAL A 127 -5.60 -17.50 14.31
C VAL A 127 -4.96 -18.58 13.45
N LEU A 128 -4.41 -18.23 12.29
CA LEU A 128 -3.69 -19.19 11.46
C LEU A 128 -2.57 -19.84 12.30
N PRO A 129 -2.57 -21.18 12.48
CA PRO A 129 -1.57 -21.87 13.30
C PRO A 129 -0.14 -21.54 12.86
N GLU A 130 0.06 -21.32 11.57
CA GLU A 130 1.34 -20.99 10.96
C GLU A 130 1.92 -19.70 11.49
N ARG A 131 1.09 -18.71 11.81
CA ARG A 131 1.55 -17.44 12.39
C ARG A 131 2.09 -17.60 13.80
N VAL A 132 1.48 -18.49 14.59
CA VAL A 132 1.84 -18.70 16.00
C VAL A 132 2.93 -19.76 16.15
N ASN A 133 2.87 -20.83 15.36
CA ASN A 133 3.76 -21.98 15.50
C ASN A 133 5.16 -21.75 14.91
N ASN A 134 5.34 -20.77 14.06
CA ASN A 134 6.63 -20.50 13.39
C ASN A 134 7.44 -19.40 14.05
N LEU A 135 7.09 -19.02 15.24
CA LEU A 135 7.82 -18.03 16.00
C LEU A 135 9.06 -18.63 16.65
N PRO A 136 10.12 -17.87 16.65
CA PRO A 136 10.43 -16.54 16.12
C PRO A 136 10.97 -16.52 14.68
N LEU A 137 10.73 -17.55 13.89
CA LEU A 137 11.43 -17.81 12.63
C LEU A 137 10.65 -17.46 11.36
N VAL A 138 9.46 -16.85 11.48
CA VAL A 138 8.66 -16.44 10.32
C VAL A 138 9.32 -15.25 9.63
N ASN A 139 9.73 -15.42 8.37
CA ASN A 139 10.26 -14.29 7.60
C ASN A 139 9.14 -13.38 7.07
N PRO A 140 9.45 -12.14 6.67
CA PRO A 140 8.46 -11.19 6.15
C PRO A 140 7.66 -11.70 4.96
N PHE A 141 8.25 -12.46 4.04
CA PHE A 141 7.54 -13.04 2.89
C PHE A 141 6.52 -14.10 3.32
N GLU A 142 6.88 -14.98 4.23
CA GLU A 142 5.94 -15.95 4.80
C GLU A 142 4.78 -15.24 5.48
N SER A 143 5.04 -14.19 6.25
CA SER A 143 4.00 -13.42 6.90
C SER A 143 3.06 -12.72 5.91
N LEU A 144 3.57 -12.29 4.75
CA LEU A 144 2.76 -11.70 3.70
C LEU A 144 1.94 -12.80 2.98
N ALA A 145 2.54 -13.91 2.61
CA ALA A 145 1.86 -15.04 1.99
C ALA A 145 0.71 -15.59 2.87
N ALA A 146 0.93 -15.67 4.19
CA ALA A 146 -0.08 -16.15 5.15
C ALA A 146 -1.08 -15.07 5.61
N SER A 147 -1.07 -13.88 5.02
CA SER A 147 -1.91 -12.77 5.48
C SER A 147 -3.37 -12.87 5.08
N LEU A 148 -3.70 -13.68 4.07
CA LEU A 148 -5.05 -13.97 3.64
C LEU A 148 -5.43 -15.43 3.90
N PRO A 149 -6.70 -15.73 4.19
CA PRO A 149 -7.15 -17.10 4.49
C PRO A 149 -6.92 -18.11 3.37
N ALA A 150 -6.88 -17.64 2.12
CA ALA A 150 -6.76 -18.49 0.94
C ALA A 150 -5.36 -18.46 0.30
N ASP A 151 -4.36 -17.92 1.00
CA ASP A 151 -2.99 -17.72 0.46
C ASP A 151 -2.95 -17.05 -0.93
N GLU A 152 -3.90 -16.13 -1.18
CA GLU A 152 -4.14 -15.52 -2.49
C GLU A 152 -3.68 -14.08 -2.55
N VAL A 153 -2.50 -13.80 -2.07
CA VAL A 153 -1.93 -12.46 -2.13
C VAL A 153 -1.30 -12.24 -3.49
N ILE A 154 -1.96 -11.47 -4.34
CA ILE A 154 -1.41 -11.06 -5.63
C ILE A 154 -0.48 -9.87 -5.41
N VAL A 155 0.74 -10.00 -5.94
CA VAL A 155 1.78 -9.00 -5.77
C VAL A 155 2.54 -8.72 -7.06
N ARG A 156 3.08 -7.50 -7.16
CA ARG A 156 4.16 -7.16 -8.10
C ARG A 156 5.49 -7.17 -7.36
N LEU A 157 6.56 -7.55 -8.04
CA LEU A 157 7.90 -7.53 -7.46
C LEU A 157 8.59 -6.20 -7.78
N HIS A 158 9.45 -5.75 -6.86
CA HIS A 158 10.37 -4.64 -7.12
C HIS A 158 11.53 -5.09 -8.00
N GLU A 159 11.90 -4.28 -8.95
CA GLU A 159 13.08 -4.49 -9.79
C GLU A 159 14.36 -3.92 -9.13
N PRO A 160 15.52 -4.46 -9.47
CA PRO A 160 15.75 -5.60 -10.37
C PRO A 160 15.41 -6.95 -9.72
N VAL A 161 14.75 -7.83 -10.46
CA VAL A 161 14.54 -9.24 -10.06
C VAL A 161 15.66 -10.07 -10.68
N GLN A 162 16.44 -10.74 -9.83
CA GLN A 162 17.44 -11.69 -10.28
C GLN A 162 16.81 -13.07 -10.38
N VAL A 163 17.14 -13.82 -11.43
CA VAL A 163 16.58 -15.16 -11.68
C VAL A 163 17.72 -16.15 -11.74
N GLU A 164 17.70 -17.14 -10.86
CA GLU A 164 18.63 -18.25 -10.87
C GLU A 164 17.87 -19.54 -11.20
N ALA A 165 18.41 -20.34 -12.14
CA ALA A 165 17.92 -21.68 -12.35
C ALA A 165 18.14 -22.47 -11.04
N ALA A 166 17.13 -23.18 -10.57
CA ALA A 166 17.32 -24.07 -9.45
C ALA A 166 18.32 -25.14 -9.86
N GLY A 167 19.54 -25.06 -9.34
CA GLY A 167 20.56 -26.09 -9.56
C GLY A 167 20.03 -27.44 -9.10
N ALA A 168 20.47 -28.51 -9.74
CA ALA A 168 20.33 -29.84 -9.19
C ALA A 168 20.83 -29.81 -7.72
N PRO A 169 20.17 -30.52 -6.78
CA PRO A 169 20.58 -30.51 -5.39
C PRO A 169 22.08 -30.76 -5.32
N ALA A 170 22.80 -29.87 -4.65
CA ALA A 170 24.25 -30.00 -4.50
C ALA A 170 24.53 -31.40 -3.92
N GLU A 171 25.24 -32.22 -4.70
CA GLU A 171 25.78 -33.46 -4.21
C GLU A 171 26.83 -33.11 -3.14
N GLY A 172 26.48 -33.22 -1.88
CA GLY A 172 27.45 -33.07 -0.82
C GLY A 172 26.92 -32.37 0.43
N GLY A 173 26.44 -33.16 1.39
CA GLY A 173 26.33 -32.72 2.77
C GLY A 173 24.93 -32.75 3.38
N GLY A 174 24.31 -33.90 3.47
CA GLY A 174 23.16 -34.14 4.35
C GLY A 174 23.38 -35.41 5.17
N PRO A 175 22.93 -35.47 6.42
CA PRO A 175 22.98 -36.71 7.18
C PRO A 175 22.03 -37.75 6.56
N GLU A 176 22.55 -38.96 6.45
CA GLU A 176 21.80 -40.17 6.12
C GLU A 176 20.69 -40.42 7.17
N ASP A 177 19.50 -39.90 6.95
CA ASP A 177 18.29 -40.39 7.57
C ASP A 177 17.23 -40.62 6.52
N GLY A 178 17.05 -41.89 6.19
CA GLY A 178 16.13 -42.42 5.21
C GLY A 178 14.68 -42.13 5.51
N ARG A 179 14.19 -40.97 5.10
CA ARG A 179 12.76 -40.70 4.89
C ARG A 179 12.58 -40.02 3.56
N SER A 180 12.51 -40.81 2.52
CA SER A 180 12.03 -40.41 1.22
C SER A 180 10.54 -40.07 1.30
N GLY A 181 10.24 -38.79 1.56
CA GLY A 181 8.93 -38.19 1.25
C GLY A 181 8.85 -37.95 -0.24
N ALA A 182 8.15 -38.80 -0.94
CA ALA A 182 7.86 -38.62 -2.37
C ALA A 182 7.09 -37.33 -2.61
N GLY A 183 7.62 -36.40 -3.47
CA GLY A 183 6.73 -35.79 -4.36
C GLY A 183 6.68 -34.37 -4.74
N ALA A 184 7.40 -33.41 -4.36
CA ALA A 184 7.46 -32.16 -5.14
C ALA A 184 8.88 -31.98 -5.65
N GLY A 185 9.06 -32.08 -6.97
CA GLY A 185 10.33 -31.75 -7.60
C GLY A 185 10.80 -30.36 -7.19
N ALA A 186 12.11 -30.16 -7.12
CA ALA A 186 12.67 -28.84 -6.83
C ALA A 186 12.03 -27.79 -7.79
N PRO A 187 11.66 -26.59 -7.30
CA PRO A 187 11.11 -25.56 -8.18
C PRO A 187 12.09 -25.24 -9.31
N PRO A 188 11.60 -24.84 -10.48
CA PRO A 188 12.44 -24.66 -11.66
C PRO A 188 13.38 -23.45 -11.56
N ALA A 189 13.09 -22.50 -10.69
CA ALA A 189 13.88 -21.29 -10.51
C ALA A 189 13.75 -20.69 -9.11
N VAL A 190 14.67 -19.82 -8.76
CA VAL A 190 14.64 -18.93 -7.61
C VAL A 190 14.63 -17.49 -8.12
N LEU A 191 13.67 -16.70 -7.65
CA LEU A 191 13.63 -15.27 -7.88
C LEU A 191 14.14 -14.54 -6.64
N TYR A 192 14.97 -13.52 -6.86
CA TYR A 192 15.43 -12.64 -5.78
C TYR A 192 14.91 -11.22 -6.01
N THR A 193 14.31 -10.63 -4.98
CA THR A 193 13.79 -9.26 -5.00
C THR A 193 14.48 -8.40 -3.94
N PRO A 194 14.74 -7.10 -4.20
CA PRO A 194 15.44 -6.22 -3.25
C PRO A 194 14.57 -5.71 -2.11
N ARG A 195 13.24 -5.79 -2.26
CA ARG A 195 12.27 -5.25 -1.29
C ARG A 195 11.04 -6.14 -1.17
N GLU A 196 10.21 -5.88 -0.14
CA GLU A 196 8.95 -6.57 0.04
C GLU A 196 8.06 -6.41 -1.21
N PRO A 197 7.43 -7.49 -1.71
CA PRO A 197 6.50 -7.41 -2.82
C PRO A 197 5.30 -6.51 -2.52
N VAL A 198 4.79 -5.84 -3.55
CA VAL A 198 3.69 -4.88 -3.43
C VAL A 198 2.38 -5.54 -3.83
N GLN A 199 1.40 -5.54 -2.92
CA GLN A 199 0.07 -6.06 -3.21
C GLN A 199 -0.61 -5.23 -4.30
N THR A 200 -1.20 -5.88 -5.28
CA THR A 200 -1.81 -5.23 -6.45
C THR A 200 -3.08 -5.94 -6.90
N THR A 201 -3.84 -5.31 -7.79
CA THR A 201 -5.04 -5.87 -8.39
C THR A 201 -5.01 -5.69 -9.90
N GLY A 202 -5.36 -6.77 -10.62
CA GLY A 202 -5.35 -6.80 -12.08
C GLY A 202 -3.99 -7.13 -12.68
N ARG A 203 -3.98 -8.03 -13.67
CA ARG A 203 -2.77 -8.43 -14.41
C ARG A 203 -2.43 -7.48 -15.56
N TYR A 204 -3.47 -6.91 -16.15
CA TYR A 204 -3.36 -6.01 -17.30
C TYR A 204 -4.14 -4.74 -17.03
N TYR A 205 -3.84 -3.70 -17.78
CA TYR A 205 -4.62 -2.47 -17.76
C TYR A 205 -4.78 -1.87 -19.16
N GLY A 206 -5.92 -1.17 -19.33
CA GLY A 206 -6.23 -0.39 -20.52
C GLY A 206 -6.64 1.03 -20.10
N LEU A 207 -6.61 1.95 -21.06
CA LEU A 207 -7.10 3.32 -20.86
C LEU A 207 -8.36 3.52 -21.69
N VAL A 208 -9.49 3.75 -21.02
CA VAL A 208 -10.81 3.76 -21.66
C VAL A 208 -11.70 4.91 -21.18
N GLN A 209 -12.69 5.25 -21.97
CA GLN A 209 -13.85 6.04 -21.60
C GLN A 209 -15.10 5.16 -21.65
N PHE A 210 -15.91 5.18 -20.60
CA PHE A 210 -17.19 4.48 -20.55
C PHE A 210 -18.22 5.20 -21.43
N LEU A 211 -18.87 4.46 -22.31
CA LEU A 211 -19.92 4.95 -23.21
C LEU A 211 -21.33 4.67 -22.68
N GLY A 212 -21.45 3.73 -21.73
CA GLY A 212 -22.68 3.32 -21.08
C GLY A 212 -22.89 1.81 -21.07
N PRO A 213 -23.97 1.34 -20.45
CA PRO A 213 -24.33 -0.07 -20.44
C PRO A 213 -24.47 -0.63 -21.85
N ASP A 214 -24.08 -1.90 -22.04
CA ASP A 214 -24.17 -2.57 -23.35
C ASP A 214 -25.63 -2.78 -23.80
N SER A 215 -26.55 -2.98 -22.86
CA SER A 215 -27.97 -3.07 -23.12
C SER A 215 -28.74 -2.01 -22.32
N PRO A 216 -29.61 -1.21 -22.97
CA PRO A 216 -30.43 -0.21 -22.28
C PRO A 216 -31.43 -0.79 -21.26
N GLN A 217 -31.77 -2.08 -21.39
CA GLN A 217 -32.68 -2.80 -20.50
C GLN A 217 -31.99 -3.38 -19.26
N ALA A 218 -30.65 -3.37 -19.27
CA ALA A 218 -29.84 -3.88 -18.16
C ALA A 218 -29.55 -2.79 -17.14
N SER A 219 -30.58 -2.30 -16.41
CA SER A 219 -30.37 -1.41 -15.26
C SER A 219 -29.50 -2.03 -14.14
N GLU A 220 -29.28 -3.33 -14.22
CA GLU A 220 -28.39 -4.11 -13.34
C GLU A 220 -27.32 -4.91 -14.12
N GLY A 221 -27.12 -4.61 -15.43
CA GLY A 221 -26.13 -5.30 -16.24
C GLY A 221 -24.68 -5.02 -15.78
N ASP A 222 -23.86 -6.03 -15.85
CA ASP A 222 -22.43 -5.93 -15.55
C ASP A 222 -21.56 -5.60 -16.79
N ARG A 223 -22.17 -5.39 -17.95
CA ARG A 223 -21.51 -5.18 -19.26
C ARG A 223 -21.61 -3.72 -19.69
N PHE A 224 -20.46 -3.12 -20.02
CA PHE A 224 -20.34 -1.71 -20.40
C PHE A 224 -19.56 -1.58 -21.70
N ARG A 225 -20.08 -0.78 -22.62
CA ARG A 225 -19.33 -0.37 -23.80
C ARG A 225 -18.33 0.71 -23.43
N VAL A 226 -17.11 0.58 -23.95
CA VAL A 226 -16.03 1.54 -23.78
C VAL A 226 -15.38 1.88 -25.11
N ALA A 227 -14.74 3.05 -25.19
CA ALA A 227 -13.82 3.42 -26.25
C ALA A 227 -12.40 3.52 -25.68
N HIS A 228 -11.44 2.91 -26.34
CA HIS A 228 -10.04 3.00 -25.97
C HIS A 228 -9.44 4.35 -26.35
N TYR A 229 -8.47 4.77 -25.54
CA TYR A 229 -7.68 5.96 -25.84
C TYR A 229 -6.78 5.73 -27.07
N ASN A 230 -6.82 6.68 -27.98
CA ASN A 230 -5.95 6.69 -29.15
C ASN A 230 -4.85 7.75 -28.93
N ARG A 231 -3.63 7.28 -28.84
CA ARG A 231 -2.47 8.16 -28.60
C ARG A 231 -2.20 9.13 -29.71
N GLU A 232 -2.53 8.79 -30.95
CA GLU A 232 -2.29 9.63 -32.12
C GLU A 232 -3.23 10.84 -32.15
N SER A 233 -4.52 10.61 -31.88
CA SER A 233 -5.51 11.70 -31.82
C SER A 233 -5.55 12.42 -30.46
N GLY A 234 -5.05 11.77 -29.40
CA GLY A 234 -5.16 12.28 -28.06
C GLY A 234 -6.58 12.19 -27.45
N ALA A 235 -7.44 11.35 -28.04
CA ALA A 235 -8.86 11.23 -27.71
C ALA A 235 -9.29 9.76 -27.48
N PHE A 236 -10.54 9.54 -27.03
CA PHE A 236 -11.15 8.23 -26.87
C PHE A 236 -11.93 7.83 -28.12
N ASP A 237 -11.25 7.85 -29.28
CA ASP A 237 -11.75 7.46 -30.59
C ASP A 237 -11.15 6.14 -31.12
N GLY A 238 -10.44 5.41 -30.25
CA GLY A 238 -9.89 4.09 -30.56
C GLY A 238 -10.98 3.00 -30.62
N PRO A 239 -10.57 1.73 -30.74
CA PRO A 239 -11.49 0.60 -30.82
C PRO A 239 -12.48 0.58 -29.64
N GLN A 240 -13.73 0.22 -29.95
CA GLN A 240 -14.73 0.00 -28.92
C GLN A 240 -14.81 -1.49 -28.57
N GLU A 241 -15.10 -1.78 -27.31
CA GLU A 241 -15.37 -3.13 -26.84
C GLU A 241 -16.33 -3.14 -25.64
N VAL A 242 -16.71 -4.32 -25.20
CA VAL A 242 -17.54 -4.53 -24.02
C VAL A 242 -16.69 -5.08 -22.89
N LEU A 243 -16.63 -4.35 -21.78
CA LEU A 243 -15.99 -4.80 -20.53
C LEU A 243 -17.03 -5.31 -19.55
N ARG A 244 -16.61 -6.18 -18.64
CA ARG A 244 -17.44 -6.59 -17.50
C ARG A 244 -17.03 -5.87 -16.23
N LEU A 245 -18.01 -5.35 -15.52
CA LEU A 245 -17.91 -4.78 -14.18
C LEU A 245 -18.85 -5.56 -13.25
N PRO A 246 -18.47 -6.77 -12.78
CA PRO A 246 -19.34 -7.63 -12.00
C PRO A 246 -19.89 -6.93 -10.75
N PRO A 247 -21.11 -7.28 -10.30
CA PRO A 247 -21.69 -6.75 -9.08
C PRO A 247 -20.81 -7.12 -7.87
N LEU A 248 -20.69 -6.19 -6.93
CA LEU A 248 -19.85 -6.35 -5.75
C LEU A 248 -20.63 -6.94 -4.59
N VAL A 249 -19.95 -7.74 -3.77
CA VAL A 249 -20.49 -8.24 -2.50
C VAL A 249 -20.41 -7.11 -1.45
N PRO A 250 -21.50 -6.79 -0.75
CA PRO A 250 -21.48 -5.77 0.30
C PRO A 250 -20.68 -6.24 1.52
N ASP A 251 -20.04 -5.29 2.22
CA ASP A 251 -19.41 -5.53 3.52
C ASP A 251 -20.44 -5.78 4.64
N VAL A 252 -19.97 -5.97 5.86
CA VAL A 252 -20.83 -6.23 7.05
C VAL A 252 -21.80 -5.08 7.36
N ASN A 253 -21.51 -3.87 6.91
CA ASN A 253 -22.35 -2.69 7.07
C ASN A 253 -23.30 -2.48 5.87
N GLY A 254 -23.24 -3.35 4.88
CA GLY A 254 -24.04 -3.27 3.65
C GLY A 254 -23.50 -2.30 2.61
N HIS A 255 -22.23 -1.84 2.75
CA HIS A 255 -21.59 -0.98 1.76
C HIS A 255 -20.94 -1.81 0.64
N ARG A 256 -21.15 -1.40 -0.60
CA ARG A 256 -20.34 -1.84 -1.74
C ARG A 256 -19.21 -0.84 -1.95
N ARG A 257 -17.98 -1.34 -2.11
CA ARG A 257 -16.77 -0.50 -2.18
C ARG A 257 -16.70 0.37 -3.43
N ALA A 258 -17.34 -0.05 -4.52
CA ALA A 258 -17.51 0.75 -5.72
C ALA A 258 -18.90 0.56 -6.28
N SER A 259 -19.32 1.47 -7.14
CA SER A 259 -20.53 1.36 -7.94
C SER A 259 -20.18 1.51 -9.40
N SER A 260 -20.89 0.82 -10.27
CA SER A 260 -20.85 1.04 -11.73
C SER A 260 -22.04 1.82 -12.26
N VAL A 261 -23.00 2.16 -11.39
CA VAL A 261 -24.17 2.95 -11.76
C VAL A 261 -23.76 4.33 -12.22
N ALA A 262 -24.15 4.67 -13.43
CA ALA A 262 -23.87 5.97 -14.06
C ALA A 262 -22.36 6.32 -14.16
N ILE A 263 -21.47 5.33 -14.25
CA ILE A 263 -20.02 5.55 -14.37
C ILE A 263 -19.68 6.37 -15.62
N GLU A 264 -20.46 6.23 -16.70
CA GLU A 264 -20.31 7.00 -17.93
C GLU A 264 -20.60 8.50 -17.75
N ARG A 265 -21.33 8.86 -16.69
CA ARG A 265 -21.65 10.24 -16.33
C ARG A 265 -20.76 10.80 -15.22
N SER A 266 -19.86 9.98 -14.67
CA SER A 266 -18.90 10.44 -13.69
C SER A 266 -18.05 11.58 -14.26
N PRO A 267 -17.79 12.68 -13.51
CA PRO A 267 -16.89 13.74 -13.95
C PRO A 267 -15.48 13.21 -14.34
N ALA A 268 -15.05 12.13 -13.72
CA ALA A 268 -13.77 11.49 -14.04
C ALA A 268 -13.77 10.83 -15.43
N ASN A 269 -14.93 10.47 -15.97
CA ASN A 269 -15.03 9.79 -17.26
C ASN A 269 -14.63 10.66 -18.45
N ALA A 270 -14.72 11.99 -18.34
CA ALA A 270 -14.27 12.90 -19.39
C ALA A 270 -12.76 12.79 -19.66
N GLU A 271 -11.96 12.53 -18.62
CA GLU A 271 -10.51 12.32 -18.70
C GLU A 271 -10.13 10.86 -18.92
N GLY A 272 -11.10 9.93 -18.76
CA GLY A 272 -10.93 8.49 -18.90
C GLY A 272 -10.45 7.79 -17.64
N TRP A 273 -10.44 6.47 -17.74
CA TRP A 273 -10.12 5.55 -16.66
C TRP A 273 -9.06 4.56 -17.07
N TYR A 274 -8.07 4.37 -16.22
CA TYR A 274 -7.28 3.15 -16.26
C TYR A 274 -8.12 2.03 -15.64
N VAL A 275 -8.44 1.02 -16.43
CA VAL A 275 -9.17 -0.18 -16.01
C VAL A 275 -8.18 -1.32 -15.86
N TYR A 276 -8.05 -1.85 -14.65
CA TYR A 276 -7.16 -2.97 -14.33
C TYR A 276 -7.97 -4.24 -14.17
N GLY A 277 -7.46 -5.35 -14.70
CA GLY A 277 -8.15 -6.63 -14.63
C GLY A 277 -7.46 -7.72 -15.42
N ALA A 278 -8.25 -8.68 -15.87
CA ALA A 278 -7.79 -9.77 -16.75
C ALA A 278 -8.97 -10.32 -17.56
N PRO A 279 -8.70 -10.97 -18.69
CA PRO A 279 -9.73 -11.73 -19.40
C PRO A 279 -10.21 -12.92 -18.58
N ASP A 280 -11.53 -13.17 -18.59
CA ASP A 280 -12.12 -14.39 -18.05
C ASP A 280 -11.92 -15.60 -18.99
N GLY A 281 -12.51 -16.75 -18.65
CA GLY A 281 -12.42 -17.96 -19.46
C GLY A 281 -13.00 -17.83 -20.87
N GLU A 282 -13.89 -16.85 -21.08
CA GLU A 282 -14.51 -16.55 -22.39
C GLU A 282 -13.72 -15.48 -23.17
N GLY A 283 -12.65 -14.93 -22.58
CA GLY A 283 -11.84 -13.88 -23.19
C GLY A 283 -12.39 -12.46 -23.00
N THR A 284 -13.48 -12.28 -22.25
CA THR A 284 -14.02 -10.96 -21.92
C THR A 284 -13.17 -10.31 -20.81
N PHE A 285 -12.76 -9.06 -21.01
CA PHE A 285 -11.98 -8.36 -19.98
C PHE A 285 -12.88 -7.96 -18.80
N VAL A 286 -12.51 -8.43 -17.61
CA VAL A 286 -13.20 -8.16 -16.36
C VAL A 286 -12.41 -7.12 -15.55
N VAL A 287 -13.08 -6.03 -15.21
CA VAL A 287 -12.49 -4.92 -14.46
C VAL A 287 -12.51 -5.23 -12.97
N GLN A 288 -11.33 -5.31 -12.39
CA GLN A 288 -11.11 -5.58 -10.97
C GLN A 288 -10.74 -4.31 -10.19
N SER A 289 -10.11 -3.33 -10.86
CA SER A 289 -9.72 -2.06 -10.24
C SER A 289 -9.86 -0.90 -11.23
N LEU A 290 -10.09 0.29 -10.70
CA LEU A 290 -10.28 1.54 -11.45
C LEU A 290 -9.34 2.62 -10.93
N ALA A 291 -8.76 3.40 -11.85
CA ALA A 291 -8.01 4.60 -11.50
C ALA A 291 -8.38 5.75 -12.45
N PRO A 292 -8.84 6.90 -11.92
CA PRO A 292 -9.14 8.06 -12.76
C PRO A 292 -7.85 8.61 -13.37
N ARG A 293 -7.74 8.67 -14.70
CA ARG A 293 -6.56 9.20 -15.38
C ARG A 293 -6.25 10.64 -14.94
N GLY A 294 -7.28 11.47 -14.86
CA GLY A 294 -7.13 12.89 -14.51
C GLY A 294 -6.53 13.11 -13.12
N LEU A 295 -6.76 12.18 -12.18
CA LEU A 295 -6.19 12.25 -10.84
C LEU A 295 -4.69 11.96 -10.82
N LEU A 296 -4.24 11.00 -11.64
CA LEU A 296 -2.85 10.51 -11.58
C LEU A 296 -1.90 11.29 -12.49
N ARG A 297 -2.42 12.06 -13.46
CA ARG A 297 -1.60 12.86 -14.38
C ARG A 297 -0.95 14.04 -13.68
N LEU A 298 0.27 14.38 -14.12
CA LEU A 298 0.97 15.60 -13.70
C LEU A 298 0.39 16.83 -14.42
N ARG A 299 -0.90 17.07 -14.20
CA ARG A 299 -1.63 18.22 -14.75
C ARG A 299 -2.46 18.87 -13.64
N PRO A 300 -1.97 19.96 -13.04
CA PRO A 300 -2.68 20.59 -11.95
C PRO A 300 -3.94 21.31 -12.44
N GLN A 301 -5.00 21.23 -11.64
CA GLN A 301 -6.20 22.06 -11.83
C GLN A 301 -6.00 23.44 -11.22
N GLN A 302 -5.17 23.52 -10.16
CA GLN A 302 -4.82 24.74 -9.48
C GLN A 302 -3.37 24.70 -9.01
N THR A 303 -2.70 25.85 -9.05
CA THR A 303 -1.38 26.03 -8.43
C THR A 303 -1.48 26.99 -7.25
N VAL A 304 -0.94 26.60 -6.11
CA VAL A 304 -0.93 27.37 -4.87
C VAL A 304 0.52 27.70 -4.51
N VAL A 305 0.88 28.96 -4.53
CA VAL A 305 2.26 29.41 -4.28
C VAL A 305 2.39 30.04 -2.90
N GLY A 306 3.45 29.67 -2.20
CA GLY A 306 3.82 30.23 -0.92
C GLY A 306 3.42 29.40 0.30
N ARG A 307 4.25 29.46 1.33
CA ARG A 307 4.16 28.64 2.53
C ARG A 307 2.83 28.78 3.29
N ALA A 308 2.38 30.00 3.49
CA ALA A 308 1.15 30.25 4.23
C ALA A 308 -0.09 29.75 3.48
N ALA A 309 -0.14 29.98 2.17
CA ALA A 309 -1.21 29.51 1.29
C ALA A 309 -1.22 27.96 1.20
N GLY A 310 -0.07 27.33 1.01
CA GLY A 310 0.07 25.88 0.98
C GLY A 310 -0.42 25.22 2.28
N LYS A 311 -0.01 25.71 3.44
CA LYS A 311 -0.50 25.23 4.74
C LYS A 311 -2.00 25.46 4.94
N ALA A 312 -2.55 26.55 4.44
CA ALA A 312 -3.99 26.80 4.48
C ALA A 312 -4.75 25.81 3.57
N HIS A 313 -4.19 25.48 2.42
CA HIS A 313 -4.76 24.54 1.46
C HIS A 313 -4.84 23.11 2.04
N LEU A 314 -3.91 22.70 2.91
CA LEU A 314 -3.90 21.39 3.57
C LEU A 314 -4.95 21.25 4.70
N LYS A 315 -5.67 22.32 5.05
CA LYS A 315 -6.65 22.26 6.16
C LYS A 315 -7.92 21.50 5.77
N PRO A 316 -8.58 20.80 6.71
CA PRO A 316 -9.84 20.11 6.47
C PRO A 316 -10.94 21.02 5.89
N LYS A 317 -10.96 22.31 6.27
CA LYS A 317 -11.92 23.28 5.75
C LYS A 317 -11.82 23.43 4.24
N THR A 318 -10.62 23.48 3.68
CA THR A 318 -10.39 23.57 2.23
C THR A 318 -10.87 22.30 1.53
N TRP A 319 -10.53 21.14 2.08
CA TRP A 319 -11.01 19.87 1.53
C TRP A 319 -12.54 19.79 1.56
N LYS A 320 -13.20 20.14 2.68
CA LYS A 320 -14.67 20.18 2.79
C LYS A 320 -15.32 21.10 1.76
N ALA A 321 -14.72 22.26 1.49
CA ALA A 321 -15.25 23.21 0.52
C ALA A 321 -15.29 22.67 -0.91
N HIS A 322 -14.46 21.67 -1.23
CA HIS A 322 -14.34 21.07 -2.56
C HIS A 322 -14.74 19.57 -2.57
N SER A 323 -15.43 19.09 -1.53
CA SER A 323 -15.79 17.68 -1.41
C SER A 323 -17.16 17.34 -2.01
N GLU A 324 -17.36 17.68 -3.27
CA GLU A 324 -18.52 17.19 -4.01
C GLU A 324 -18.35 15.70 -4.32
N LYS A 325 -19.44 14.93 -4.12
CA LYS A 325 -19.46 13.50 -4.40
C LYS A 325 -19.18 13.22 -5.87
N GLY A 326 -18.34 12.22 -6.13
CA GLY A 326 -17.96 11.79 -7.48
C GLY A 326 -16.87 12.64 -8.13
N THR A 327 -16.33 13.65 -7.44
CA THR A 327 -15.31 14.56 -7.98
C THR A 327 -13.91 14.22 -7.50
N PHE A 328 -12.92 14.73 -8.22
CA PHE A 328 -11.52 14.74 -7.77
C PHE A 328 -10.88 16.10 -8.05
N THR A 329 -9.81 16.42 -7.32
CA THR A 329 -8.97 17.60 -7.58
C THR A 329 -7.49 17.22 -7.56
N THR A 330 -6.71 17.94 -8.35
CA THR A 330 -5.26 17.81 -8.44
C THR A 330 -4.63 19.21 -8.36
N ASP A 331 -4.00 19.51 -7.22
CA ASP A 331 -3.47 20.84 -6.95
C ASP A 331 -1.95 20.75 -6.72
N LEU A 332 -1.20 21.72 -7.29
CA LEU A 332 0.25 21.82 -7.11
C LEU A 332 0.57 22.92 -6.09
N LEU A 333 1.25 22.53 -5.02
CA LEU A 333 1.78 23.47 -4.02
C LEU A 333 3.25 23.76 -4.32
N LEU A 334 3.60 25.03 -4.40
CA LEU A 334 4.97 25.48 -4.69
C LEU A 334 5.50 26.38 -3.58
N PRO A 335 6.82 26.39 -3.36
CA PRO A 335 7.50 27.35 -2.48
C PRO A 335 7.26 28.79 -2.90
N GLU A 336 7.52 29.71 -1.98
CA GLU A 336 7.43 31.15 -2.26
C GLU A 336 8.40 31.58 -3.35
N GLY A 337 7.94 32.43 -4.27
CA GLY A 337 8.73 32.91 -5.39
C GLY A 337 8.87 31.93 -6.56
N SER A 338 8.22 30.77 -6.49
CA SER A 338 8.21 29.82 -7.61
C SER A 338 7.28 30.28 -8.72
N ASP A 339 7.71 30.06 -9.95
CA ASP A 339 6.87 30.15 -11.14
C ASP A 339 6.18 28.80 -11.40
N GLU A 340 4.92 28.83 -11.82
CA GLU A 340 4.12 27.62 -12.03
C GLU A 340 4.74 26.67 -13.06
N ARG A 341 5.18 27.21 -14.20
CA ARG A 341 5.75 26.40 -15.28
C ARG A 341 7.03 25.70 -14.84
N THR A 342 7.96 26.43 -14.22
CA THR A 342 9.21 25.86 -13.72
C THR A 342 8.98 24.91 -12.56
N GLY A 343 7.99 25.18 -11.72
CA GLY A 343 7.57 24.30 -10.63
C GLY A 343 7.01 22.98 -11.14
N LEU A 344 6.24 22.99 -12.22
CA LEU A 344 5.72 21.79 -12.87
C LEU A 344 6.84 21.02 -13.60
N GLU A 345 7.69 21.71 -14.36
CA GLU A 345 8.83 21.11 -15.08
C GLU A 345 9.88 20.49 -14.14
N ALA A 346 9.87 20.90 -12.86
CA ALA A 346 10.72 20.30 -11.85
C ALA A 346 10.32 18.85 -11.49
N TRP A 347 9.11 18.41 -11.86
CA TRP A 347 8.67 17.03 -11.69
C TRP A 347 8.93 16.23 -12.96
N ARG A 348 9.88 15.32 -12.90
CA ARG A 348 10.40 14.58 -14.06
C ARG A 348 10.18 13.08 -13.89
N GLU A 349 10.18 12.38 -15.02
CA GLU A 349 10.20 10.92 -15.03
C GLU A 349 11.34 10.38 -14.16
N GLY A 350 11.04 9.42 -13.28
CA GLY A 350 11.97 8.84 -12.32
C GLY A 350 11.98 9.53 -10.95
N ASP A 351 11.41 10.73 -10.81
CA ASP A 351 11.33 11.40 -9.51
C ASP A 351 10.52 10.58 -8.51
N ALA A 352 10.96 10.60 -7.25
CA ALA A 352 10.25 10.00 -6.14
C ALA A 352 9.69 11.07 -5.20
N ALA A 353 8.56 10.76 -4.58
CA ALA A 353 7.89 11.63 -3.60
C ALA A 353 7.41 10.82 -2.39
N LEU A 354 7.41 11.47 -1.22
CA LEU A 354 6.73 10.96 -0.03
C LEU A 354 5.23 11.10 -0.23
N VAL A 355 4.47 10.04 -0.05
CA VAL A 355 3.01 10.09 0.04
C VAL A 355 2.59 10.22 1.50
N VAL A 356 1.82 11.26 1.81
CA VAL A 356 1.11 11.40 3.07
C VAL A 356 -0.37 11.20 2.77
N HIS A 357 -0.85 10.00 3.06
CA HIS A 357 -2.19 9.54 2.75
C HIS A 357 -3.15 9.78 3.91
N LEU A 358 -4.35 10.22 3.60
CA LEU A 358 -5.45 10.36 4.55
C LEU A 358 -6.77 10.01 3.87
N TRP A 359 -7.57 9.13 4.47
CA TRP A 359 -8.96 8.98 4.05
C TRP A 359 -9.93 9.31 5.19
N GLY A 360 -11.10 9.79 4.80
CA GLY A 360 -12.20 10.11 5.69
C GLY A 360 -13.13 8.92 5.94
N LEU A 361 -14.36 9.21 6.30
CA LEU A 361 -15.36 8.22 6.70
C LEU A 361 -16.49 8.10 5.66
N ILE A 362 -17.23 7.02 5.73
CA ILE A 362 -18.46 6.83 4.96
C ILE A 362 -19.58 7.53 5.71
N GLY A 363 -20.12 8.57 5.11
CA GLY A 363 -21.32 9.27 5.57
C GLY A 363 -22.54 8.96 4.72
N GLY A 364 -23.60 9.77 4.83
CA GLY A 364 -24.84 9.64 4.07
C GLY A 364 -25.93 8.87 4.82
N ARG A 365 -26.80 8.17 4.09
CA ARG A 365 -27.93 7.42 4.68
C ARG A 365 -27.49 6.16 5.42
N LYS A 366 -26.37 5.56 4.98
CA LYS A 366 -25.76 4.38 5.61
C LYS A 366 -24.36 4.75 6.14
N PRO A 367 -24.26 5.59 7.20
CA PRO A 367 -22.98 6.01 7.72
C PRO A 367 -22.34 4.84 8.47
N GLU A 368 -21.03 4.73 8.37
CA GLU A 368 -20.28 3.81 9.23
C GLU A 368 -20.33 4.24 10.71
N PRO A 369 -20.15 3.32 11.66
CA PRO A 369 -20.27 3.63 13.09
C PRO A 369 -19.36 4.78 13.55
N SER A 370 -18.13 4.86 13.03
CA SER A 370 -17.17 5.91 13.34
C SER A 370 -17.59 7.30 12.86
N ALA A 371 -18.40 7.40 11.80
CA ALA A 371 -18.95 8.67 11.32
C ALA A 371 -20.04 9.25 12.24
N LYS A 372 -20.58 8.45 13.15
CA LYS A 372 -21.59 8.87 14.14
C LYS A 372 -20.95 9.45 15.42
N THR A 373 -19.64 9.39 15.53
CA THR A 373 -18.92 9.94 16.69
C THR A 373 -18.65 11.44 16.50
N PRO A 374 -18.54 12.23 17.59
CA PRO A 374 -18.22 13.66 17.50
C PRO A 374 -16.84 13.93 16.88
N LEU A 375 -15.93 12.97 16.95
CA LEU A 375 -14.58 13.05 16.41
C LEU A 375 -14.43 12.08 15.25
N ALA A 376 -14.46 12.60 14.04
CA ALA A 376 -14.23 11.84 12.82
C ALA A 376 -12.75 11.98 12.42
N TRP A 377 -11.96 10.96 12.66
CA TRP A 377 -10.48 11.01 12.59
C TRP A 377 -9.91 10.45 11.29
N GLY A 378 -10.63 9.53 10.61
CA GLY A 378 -10.13 8.86 9.41
C GLY A 378 -8.99 7.89 9.69
N HIS A 379 -8.18 7.66 8.65
CA HIS A 379 -6.97 6.83 8.70
C HIS A 379 -5.86 7.52 7.93
N THR A 380 -4.61 7.33 8.36
CA THR A 380 -3.42 7.83 7.66
C THR A 380 -2.39 6.74 7.49
N SER A 381 -1.66 6.81 6.40
CA SER A 381 -0.46 6.02 6.13
C SER A 381 0.55 6.87 5.36
N LEU A 382 1.78 6.40 5.31
CA LEU A 382 2.80 6.96 4.44
C LEU A 382 3.05 6.02 3.27
N GLY A 383 3.69 6.53 2.23
CA GLY A 383 3.99 5.75 1.06
C GLY A 383 5.04 6.41 0.18
N VAL A 384 5.21 5.85 -1.01
CA VAL A 384 6.11 6.37 -2.03
C VAL A 384 5.34 6.50 -3.34
N ALA A 385 5.47 7.65 -3.98
CA ALA A 385 5.03 7.84 -5.35
C ALA A 385 6.25 8.00 -6.26
N ARG A 386 6.13 7.52 -7.50
CA ARG A 386 7.12 7.73 -8.55
C ARG A 386 6.46 8.36 -9.76
N VAL A 387 7.15 9.29 -10.40
CA VAL A 387 6.74 9.83 -11.68
C VAL A 387 7.17 8.86 -12.77
N VAL A 388 6.21 8.32 -13.50
CA VAL A 388 6.46 7.36 -14.58
C VAL A 388 5.79 7.82 -15.87
N ARG A 389 6.34 7.40 -17.01
CA ARG A 389 5.72 7.63 -18.31
C ARG A 389 4.76 6.49 -18.62
N GLU A 390 3.48 6.82 -18.72
CA GLU A 390 2.44 5.85 -19.00
C GLU A 390 2.42 5.51 -20.51
N PRO A 391 2.61 4.23 -20.89
CA PRO A 391 2.85 3.86 -22.28
C PRO A 391 1.63 3.99 -23.20
N LEU A 392 0.38 3.92 -22.73
CA LEU A 392 -0.81 4.05 -23.56
C LEU A 392 -1.07 5.50 -23.99
N SER A 393 -0.88 6.45 -23.08
CA SER A 393 -1.10 7.88 -23.35
C SER A 393 0.18 8.66 -23.65
N GLY A 394 1.31 8.24 -23.09
CA GLY A 394 2.55 8.98 -23.06
C GLY A 394 2.61 10.09 -22.00
N ASP A 395 1.58 10.23 -21.17
CA ASP A 395 1.56 11.16 -20.06
C ASP A 395 2.58 10.79 -18.98
N LEU A 396 3.05 11.79 -18.25
CA LEU A 396 3.65 11.56 -16.94
C LEU A 396 2.53 11.37 -15.91
N VAL A 397 2.63 10.29 -15.15
CA VAL A 397 1.65 9.93 -14.11
C VAL A 397 2.35 9.53 -12.82
N PHE A 398 1.63 9.55 -11.72
CA PHE A 398 2.08 9.02 -10.44
C PHE A 398 1.76 7.53 -10.33
N ASP A 399 2.80 6.72 -10.12
CA ASP A 399 2.70 5.34 -9.63
C ASP A 399 2.80 5.38 -8.10
N ILE A 400 1.72 5.03 -7.39
CA ILE A 400 1.59 5.26 -5.95
C ILE A 400 1.55 3.93 -5.19
N GLU A 401 2.44 3.79 -4.22
CA GLU A 401 2.50 2.71 -3.25
C GLU A 401 2.25 3.24 -1.85
N TYR A 402 1.31 2.62 -1.14
CA TYR A 402 0.99 2.92 0.26
C TYR A 402 1.61 1.87 1.17
N GLN A 403 2.14 2.30 2.31
CA GLN A 403 2.68 1.41 3.35
C GLN A 403 1.68 1.31 4.50
N GLN A 404 0.93 0.20 4.52
CA GLN A 404 -0.04 -0.07 5.57
C GLN A 404 0.61 -0.82 6.72
N ILE A 405 0.61 -0.24 7.89
CA ILE A 405 1.29 -0.78 9.08
C ILE A 405 0.39 -1.42 10.13
N TYR A 406 -0.91 -1.51 9.86
CA TYR A 406 -1.84 -2.24 10.72
C TYR A 406 -2.64 -3.27 9.93
N ILE A 407 -3.18 -4.26 10.63
CA ILE A 407 -4.05 -5.27 10.05
C ILE A 407 -5.51 -4.88 10.32
N HIS A 408 -6.31 -4.86 9.26
CA HIS A 408 -7.75 -4.73 9.34
C HIS A 408 -8.40 -5.73 8.39
N ASN A 409 -8.73 -6.91 8.89
CA ASN A 409 -9.10 -8.04 8.04
C ASN A 409 -10.55 -7.99 7.55
N THR A 410 -11.45 -7.34 8.29
CA THR A 410 -12.88 -7.21 7.93
C THR A 410 -13.07 -6.52 6.58
N ASP A 411 -12.16 -5.63 6.23
CA ASP A 411 -12.23 -4.83 5.01
C ASP A 411 -11.20 -5.25 3.95
N GLY A 412 -10.50 -6.37 4.17
CA GLY A 412 -9.46 -6.86 3.26
C GLY A 412 -8.19 -6.03 3.25
N ILE A 413 -7.99 -5.11 4.20
CA ILE A 413 -6.72 -4.41 4.37
C ILE A 413 -5.73 -5.34 5.07
N ILE A 414 -4.53 -5.45 4.50
CA ILE A 414 -3.45 -6.26 5.02
C ILE A 414 -2.25 -5.34 5.21
N ALA A 415 -1.56 -5.46 6.35
CA ALA A 415 -0.32 -4.72 6.58
C ALA A 415 0.72 -5.08 5.50
N GLY A 416 1.36 -4.06 4.93
CA GLY A 416 2.36 -4.20 3.86
C GLY A 416 2.26 -3.12 2.81
N ALA A 417 3.10 -3.23 1.79
CA ALA A 417 3.07 -2.35 0.63
C ALA A 417 1.86 -2.68 -0.25
N GLN A 418 1.07 -1.67 -0.58
CA GLN A 418 -0.10 -1.80 -1.44
C GLN A 418 -0.06 -0.75 -2.54
N HIS A 419 -0.17 -1.20 -3.78
CA HIS A 419 -0.30 -0.31 -4.93
C HIS A 419 -1.69 0.36 -4.96
N TRP A 420 -1.81 1.50 -5.64
CA TRP A 420 -3.09 2.19 -5.87
C TRP A 420 -4.21 1.23 -6.26
N THR A 421 -3.94 0.32 -7.18
CA THR A 421 -4.93 -0.62 -7.72
C THR A 421 -5.51 -1.55 -6.65
N ARG A 422 -4.77 -1.85 -5.58
CA ARG A 422 -5.26 -2.65 -4.46
C ARG A 422 -5.90 -1.78 -3.40
N TYR A 423 -5.24 -0.71 -3.00
CA TYR A 423 -5.65 0.07 -1.84
C TYR A 423 -6.83 1.00 -2.11
N SER A 424 -6.76 1.75 -3.22
CA SER A 424 -7.78 2.74 -3.56
C SER A 424 -8.75 2.25 -4.63
N GLY A 425 -8.21 1.72 -5.72
CA GLY A 425 -8.96 1.45 -6.94
C GLY A 425 -9.64 0.08 -7.01
N ASP A 426 -9.27 -0.88 -6.15
CA ASP A 426 -9.88 -2.21 -6.14
C ASP A 426 -11.39 -2.10 -5.91
N ARG A 427 -12.17 -2.69 -6.81
CA ARG A 427 -13.62 -2.54 -6.76
C ARG A 427 -14.24 -3.23 -5.56
N GLN A 428 -13.64 -4.34 -5.07
CA GLN A 428 -14.15 -5.09 -3.93
C GLN A 428 -13.55 -4.63 -2.60
N PHE A 429 -12.27 -4.24 -2.58
CA PHE A 429 -11.52 -3.96 -1.36
C PHE A 429 -11.06 -2.51 -1.21
N GLY A 430 -11.01 -1.75 -2.30
CA GLY A 430 -10.51 -0.38 -2.31
C GLY A 430 -11.49 0.65 -1.72
N TRP A 431 -11.02 1.87 -1.59
CA TRP A 431 -11.75 2.95 -0.88
C TRP A 431 -12.28 4.05 -1.80
N LEU A 432 -11.86 4.07 -3.08
CA LEU A 432 -12.16 5.13 -4.03
C LEU A 432 -13.65 5.47 -4.15
N GLY A 433 -14.50 4.44 -4.16
CA GLY A 433 -15.95 4.57 -4.33
C GLY A 433 -16.73 4.89 -3.06
N THR A 434 -16.11 4.83 -1.87
CA THR A 434 -16.85 4.96 -0.61
C THR A 434 -16.33 6.06 0.31
N ARG A 435 -15.05 6.40 0.25
CA ARG A 435 -14.43 7.35 1.18
C ARG A 435 -13.81 8.53 0.45
N PRO A 436 -13.84 9.73 1.03
CA PRO A 436 -12.98 10.80 0.55
C PRO A 436 -11.53 10.48 0.88
N ILE A 437 -10.64 10.65 -0.10
CA ILE A 437 -9.20 10.39 0.01
C ILE A 437 -8.44 11.68 -0.27
N GLN A 438 -7.37 11.94 0.48
CA GLN A 438 -6.39 12.97 0.19
C GLN A 438 -4.99 12.36 0.24
N ASP A 439 -4.27 12.45 -0.87
CA ASP A 439 -2.84 12.13 -0.96
C ASP A 439 -2.04 13.42 -1.16
N VAL A 440 -1.06 13.64 -0.30
CA VAL A 440 -0.09 14.73 -0.47
C VAL A 440 1.23 14.11 -0.88
N LEU A 441 1.61 14.33 -2.15
CA LEU A 441 2.84 13.79 -2.73
C LEU A 441 3.92 14.85 -2.63
N ILE A 442 4.90 14.66 -1.78
CA ILE A 442 5.87 15.67 -1.35
C ILE A 442 7.24 15.38 -1.95
N LYS A 443 7.78 16.34 -2.70
CA LYS A 443 9.15 16.31 -3.21
C LYS A 443 9.99 17.37 -2.50
N LEU A 444 11.06 16.91 -1.85
CA LEU A 444 12.06 17.76 -1.22
C LEU A 444 13.42 17.08 -1.36
N ASP A 445 14.34 17.69 -2.05
CA ASP A 445 15.63 17.11 -2.45
C ASP A 445 16.39 16.44 -1.30
N CYS A 446 16.47 17.11 -0.15
CA CYS A 446 17.17 16.55 1.02
C CYS A 446 16.51 15.30 1.60
N PHE A 447 15.23 15.04 1.31
CA PHE A 447 14.50 13.86 1.79
C PHE A 447 14.31 12.81 0.70
N THR A 448 14.02 13.21 -0.55
CA THR A 448 13.61 12.32 -1.63
C THR A 448 14.75 11.85 -2.52
N GLU A 449 15.83 12.64 -2.63
CA GLU A 449 16.97 12.28 -3.47
C GLU A 449 18.05 11.51 -2.70
N ASP A 450 18.70 10.59 -3.40
CA ASP A 450 19.76 9.79 -2.80
C ASP A 450 20.98 10.64 -2.43
N TYR A 451 21.60 10.27 -1.32
CA TYR A 451 22.96 10.65 -0.96
C TYR A 451 23.92 9.60 -1.50
N GLU A 452 24.93 10.02 -2.23
CA GLU A 452 25.99 9.17 -2.74
C GLU A 452 27.24 9.30 -1.85
N ILE A 453 27.48 8.31 -1.03
CA ILE A 453 28.57 8.32 -0.05
C ILE A 453 29.42 7.07 -0.26
N GLY A 454 30.47 7.18 -1.08
CA GLY A 454 31.25 6.03 -1.53
C GLY A 454 30.38 5.06 -2.36
N ALA A 455 30.31 3.82 -1.95
CA ALA A 455 29.44 2.80 -2.57
C ALA A 455 27.99 2.84 -2.06
N LEU A 456 27.69 3.69 -1.09
CA LEU A 456 26.39 3.76 -0.46
C LEU A 456 25.51 4.79 -1.18
N ARG A 457 24.34 4.34 -1.63
CA ARG A 457 23.34 5.20 -2.26
C ARG A 457 22.02 5.07 -1.50
N ARG A 458 21.58 6.12 -0.82
CA ARG A 458 20.36 6.10 0.02
C ARG A 458 19.74 7.48 0.18
N SER A 459 18.42 7.53 0.18
CA SER A 459 17.61 8.69 0.60
C SER A 459 16.92 8.43 1.94
N ALA A 460 16.46 9.49 2.58
CA ALA A 460 15.60 9.37 3.76
C ALA A 460 14.26 8.71 3.39
N LEU A 461 13.75 8.94 2.19
CA LEU A 461 12.55 8.31 1.67
C LEU A 461 12.71 6.79 1.52
N THR A 462 13.82 6.32 0.96
CA THR A 462 14.12 4.88 0.86
C THR A 462 14.24 4.25 2.24
N GLN A 463 14.90 4.95 3.17
CA GLN A 463 15.01 4.48 4.55
C GLN A 463 13.64 4.42 5.25
N LEU A 464 12.76 5.39 5.00
CA LEU A 464 11.39 5.39 5.51
C LEU A 464 10.59 4.19 4.99
N ALA A 465 10.59 3.96 3.67
CA ALA A 465 9.90 2.83 3.08
C ALA A 465 10.33 1.51 3.72
N PHE A 466 11.63 1.34 3.93
CA PHE A 466 12.19 0.17 4.59
C PHE A 466 11.74 0.02 6.05
N GLN A 467 11.69 1.11 6.82
CA GLN A 467 11.18 1.10 8.19
C GLN A 467 9.70 0.69 8.25
N LEU A 468 8.90 1.20 7.31
CA LEU A 468 7.48 0.88 7.23
C LEU A 468 7.24 -0.57 6.81
N GLU A 469 8.03 -1.12 5.89
CA GLU A 469 7.98 -2.54 5.51
C GLU A 469 8.26 -3.45 6.71
N GLN A 470 9.29 -3.14 7.51
CA GLN A 470 9.61 -3.89 8.72
C GLN A 470 8.47 -3.85 9.74
N MET A 471 7.89 -2.66 9.95
CA MET A 471 6.79 -2.49 10.87
C MET A 471 5.55 -3.24 10.40
N ALA A 472 5.22 -3.17 9.11
CA ALA A 472 4.12 -3.91 8.52
C ALA A 472 4.30 -5.43 8.66
N ALA A 473 5.50 -5.94 8.41
CA ALA A 473 5.83 -7.35 8.61
C ALA A 473 5.63 -7.78 10.08
N ARG A 474 6.03 -6.94 11.02
CA ARG A 474 5.85 -7.18 12.46
C ARG A 474 4.37 -7.25 12.84
N TYR A 475 3.52 -6.37 12.30
CA TYR A 475 2.08 -6.43 12.49
C TYR A 475 1.49 -7.76 11.98
N ARG A 476 1.90 -8.21 10.81
CA ARG A 476 1.44 -9.48 10.25
C ARG A 476 1.88 -10.68 11.09
N ILE A 477 3.13 -10.70 11.52
CA ILE A 477 3.69 -11.79 12.35
C ILE A 477 2.94 -11.91 13.68
N ALA A 478 2.66 -10.79 14.33
CA ALA A 478 2.06 -10.77 15.67
C ALA A 478 0.52 -10.85 15.68
N ASP A 479 -0.12 -11.18 14.56
CA ASP A 479 -1.57 -11.42 14.42
C ASP A 479 -2.52 -10.28 14.87
N GLY A 480 -2.00 -9.06 15.06
CA GLY A 480 -2.77 -7.91 15.54
C GLY A 480 -2.93 -7.86 17.06
N ARG A 481 -2.17 -8.65 17.83
CA ARG A 481 -2.20 -8.67 19.29
C ARG A 481 -0.88 -8.23 19.92
N GLY A 482 -0.91 -7.94 21.21
CA GLY A 482 0.28 -7.48 21.93
C GLY A 482 0.88 -6.22 21.30
N ALA A 483 2.07 -6.34 20.74
CA ALA A 483 2.76 -5.26 20.05
C ALA A 483 2.00 -4.64 18.90
N THR A 484 1.07 -5.36 18.33
CA THR A 484 0.31 -4.98 17.14
C THR A 484 -1.12 -4.60 17.45
N HIS A 485 -1.51 -4.65 18.72
CA HIS A 485 -2.84 -4.24 19.13
C HIS A 485 -3.05 -2.75 18.95
N LEU A 486 -4.06 -2.37 18.19
CA LEU A 486 -4.40 -0.97 17.96
C LEU A 486 -5.05 -0.36 19.20
N THR A 487 -4.47 0.73 19.68
CA THR A 487 -4.97 1.49 20.83
C THR A 487 -4.88 2.99 20.56
N ALA A 488 -5.44 3.79 21.45
CA ALA A 488 -5.27 5.23 21.41
C ALA A 488 -3.80 5.68 21.61
N ALA A 489 -2.93 4.82 22.14
CA ALA A 489 -1.50 5.11 22.31
C ALA A 489 -0.61 4.39 21.27
N ASN A 490 -1.21 3.66 20.36
CA ASN A 490 -0.51 2.79 19.40
C ASN A 490 -1.39 2.53 18.18
N ASN A 491 -1.27 3.35 17.16
CA ASN A 491 -2.11 3.30 15.97
C ASN A 491 -1.32 3.66 14.70
N CYS A 492 -1.97 3.55 13.55
CA CYS A 492 -1.38 3.81 12.24
C CYS A 492 -0.67 5.17 12.15
N SER A 493 -1.25 6.21 12.73
CA SER A 493 -0.71 7.57 12.68
C SER A 493 0.56 7.70 13.54
N GLN A 494 0.54 7.16 14.76
CA GLN A 494 1.69 7.19 15.65
C GLN A 494 2.86 6.37 15.10
N ASP A 495 2.58 5.19 14.61
CA ASP A 495 3.59 4.30 14.05
C ASP A 495 4.20 4.86 12.76
N SER A 496 3.39 5.42 11.85
CA SER A 496 3.91 6.10 10.65
C SER A 496 4.75 7.33 11.00
N SER A 497 4.33 8.11 12.00
CA SER A 497 5.08 9.28 12.48
C SER A 497 6.41 8.89 13.11
N GLN A 498 6.46 7.79 13.86
CA GLN A 498 7.70 7.24 14.40
C GLN A 498 8.64 6.77 13.28
N ALA A 499 8.14 6.04 12.30
CA ALA A 499 8.91 5.56 11.16
C ALA A 499 9.56 6.72 10.39
N LEU A 500 8.79 7.80 10.16
CA LEU A 500 9.29 8.99 9.48
C LEU A 500 10.44 9.66 10.28
N TYR A 501 10.26 9.84 11.58
CA TYR A 501 11.31 10.42 12.41
C TYR A 501 12.54 9.51 12.46
N ALA A 502 12.34 8.21 12.65
CA ALA A 502 13.41 7.23 12.69
C ALA A 502 14.24 7.16 11.41
N SER A 503 13.60 7.36 10.25
CA SER A 503 14.30 7.37 8.96
C SER A 503 15.34 8.51 8.87
N ILE A 504 14.99 9.69 9.37
CA ILE A 504 15.90 10.85 9.40
C ILE A 504 16.96 10.66 10.50
N LYS A 505 16.53 10.24 11.69
CA LYS A 505 17.42 10.02 12.83
C LYS A 505 18.47 8.96 12.57
N GLY A 506 18.11 7.86 11.90
CA GLY A 506 19.06 6.82 11.52
C GLY A 506 20.14 7.31 10.55
N ILE A 507 19.82 8.22 9.65
CA ILE A 507 20.80 8.88 8.79
C ILE A 507 21.68 9.81 9.62
N GLU A 508 21.10 10.64 10.49
CA GLU A 508 21.83 11.53 11.40
C GLU A 508 22.85 10.76 12.23
N ASP A 509 22.43 9.69 12.90
CA ASP A 509 23.28 8.88 13.76
C ASP A 509 24.43 8.23 12.95
N THR A 510 24.13 7.74 11.75
CA THR A 510 25.15 7.17 10.88
C THR A 510 26.20 8.20 10.48
N VAL A 511 25.77 9.40 10.06
CA VAL A 511 26.68 10.47 9.59
C VAL A 511 27.47 11.07 10.73
N THR A 512 26.93 11.18 11.93
CA THR A 512 27.61 11.78 13.08
C THR A 512 28.59 10.86 13.79
N THR A 513 28.44 9.54 13.63
CA THR A 513 29.31 8.54 14.31
C THR A 513 30.43 8.00 13.42
N ARG A 514 30.36 8.12 12.10
CA ARG A 514 31.34 7.58 11.17
C ARG A 514 32.31 8.65 10.66
N ALA A 515 33.58 8.44 10.87
CA ALA A 515 34.63 9.40 10.48
C ALA A 515 34.73 9.63 8.96
N ASP A 516 34.51 8.57 8.15
CA ASP A 516 34.49 8.65 6.69
C ASP A 516 33.34 9.52 6.15
N LEU A 517 32.18 9.49 6.82
CA LEU A 517 31.03 10.31 6.45
C LEU A 517 31.19 11.76 6.88
N LEU A 518 31.86 12.02 8.01
CA LEU A 518 32.21 13.37 8.42
C LEU A 518 33.21 14.00 7.42
N GLU A 519 34.15 13.22 6.90
CA GLU A 519 35.08 13.67 5.86
C GLU A 519 34.38 13.92 4.53
N TRP A 520 33.50 13.00 4.07
CA TRP A 520 32.66 13.21 2.89
C TRP A 520 31.90 14.54 2.96
N ARG A 521 31.27 14.84 4.11
CA ARG A 521 30.51 16.07 4.32
C ARG A 521 31.39 17.33 4.15
N ARG A 522 32.68 17.26 4.45
CA ARG A 522 33.63 18.35 4.23
C ARG A 522 34.05 18.51 2.77
N GLN A 523 34.16 17.38 2.07
CA GLN A 523 34.61 17.33 0.69
C GLN A 523 33.49 17.68 -0.31
N ASP A 524 32.24 17.22 -0.05
CA ASP A 524 31.05 17.54 -0.83
C ASP A 524 30.23 18.65 -0.14
N ALA A 525 30.53 19.89 -0.46
CA ALA A 525 29.85 21.03 0.14
C ALA A 525 28.34 21.08 -0.19
N ALA A 526 27.92 20.65 -1.39
CA ALA A 526 26.52 20.62 -1.80
C ALA A 526 25.75 19.51 -1.09
N GLY A 527 26.31 18.29 -1.05
CA GLY A 527 25.78 17.17 -0.29
C GLY A 527 25.74 17.46 1.20
N GLY A 528 26.78 18.11 1.75
CA GLY A 528 26.84 18.57 3.13
C GLY A 528 25.72 19.55 3.50
N ALA A 529 25.51 20.57 2.66
CA ALA A 529 24.42 21.55 2.84
C ALA A 529 23.03 20.90 2.73
N ARG A 530 22.84 19.96 1.80
CA ARG A 530 21.61 19.17 1.68
C ARG A 530 21.37 18.33 2.93
N MET A 531 22.40 17.71 3.48
CA MET A 531 22.34 16.95 4.74
C MET A 531 21.94 17.84 5.91
N GLU A 532 22.48 19.05 6.03
CA GLU A 532 22.08 20.00 7.09
C GLU A 532 20.61 20.35 7.02
N ARG A 533 20.06 20.52 5.80
CA ARG A 533 18.62 20.72 5.63
C ARG A 533 17.80 19.51 6.09
N LEU A 534 18.27 18.28 5.80
CA LEU A 534 17.63 17.07 6.29
C LEU A 534 17.62 17.00 7.83
N LEU A 535 18.73 17.34 8.48
CA LEU A 535 18.80 17.34 9.94
C LEU A 535 17.88 18.40 10.55
N ALA A 536 17.82 19.59 9.95
CA ALA A 536 16.87 20.64 10.36
C ALA A 536 15.41 20.20 10.19
N LEU A 537 15.09 19.55 9.07
CA LEU A 537 13.78 18.93 8.82
C LEU A 537 13.43 17.92 9.94
N GLY A 538 14.38 17.05 10.30
CA GLY A 538 14.21 16.07 11.38
C GLY A 538 13.92 16.69 12.73
N GLN A 539 14.63 17.78 13.08
CA GLN A 539 14.38 18.51 14.33
C GLN A 539 12.99 19.15 14.36
N ASP A 540 12.54 19.76 13.27
CA ASP A 540 11.23 20.37 13.20
C ASP A 540 10.12 19.32 13.14
N MET A 541 10.35 18.18 12.48
CA MET A 541 9.47 17.03 12.52
C MET A 541 9.30 16.50 13.94
N ARG A 542 10.40 16.37 14.68
CA ARG A 542 10.36 16.00 16.10
C ARG A 542 9.51 16.96 16.93
N LYS A 543 9.70 18.26 16.80
CA LYS A 543 8.89 19.27 17.51
C LYS A 543 7.40 19.18 17.17
N ALA A 544 7.08 18.90 15.91
CA ALA A 544 5.69 18.82 15.45
C ALA A 544 4.96 17.57 15.93
N LEU A 545 5.65 16.43 16.04
CA LEU A 545 5.05 15.12 16.25
C LEU A 545 5.21 14.55 17.66
N LEU A 546 6.18 15.03 18.48
CA LEU A 546 6.34 14.51 19.84
C LEU A 546 5.21 14.95 20.78
N PRO A 547 4.83 14.09 21.72
CA PRO A 547 5.27 12.70 21.91
C PRO A 547 4.56 11.74 20.96
N PHE A 548 5.27 10.69 20.53
CA PHE A 548 4.78 9.72 19.54
C PHE A 548 3.84 8.62 20.09
N GLY A 549 3.43 8.70 21.34
CA GLY A 549 2.65 7.63 21.96
C GLY A 549 3.53 6.56 22.62
N SER A 550 3.13 5.30 22.54
CA SER A 550 3.95 4.19 23.01
C SER A 550 5.17 4.02 22.10
N ALA A 551 6.38 4.19 22.65
CA ALA A 551 7.59 3.91 21.91
C ALA A 551 7.56 2.44 21.45
N ARG A 552 7.62 2.25 20.13
CA ARG A 552 7.97 0.95 19.58
C ARG A 552 9.48 0.90 19.49
N ALA A 553 9.96 -0.12 19.99
CA ALA A 553 11.28 -0.41 20.43
C ALA A 553 12.42 -0.24 19.48
N ASP A 554 12.19 -0.18 18.23
CA ASP A 554 13.26 -0.44 17.30
C ASP A 554 13.89 0.83 16.77
N TRP A 555 13.35 1.95 17.19
CA TRP A 555 13.70 3.22 16.60
C TRP A 555 14.92 3.89 17.22
N GLU A 556 15.01 3.92 18.54
CA GLU A 556 16.07 4.66 19.22
C GLU A 556 17.09 3.75 19.93
N HIS A 557 16.73 2.53 20.31
CA HIS A 557 17.57 1.73 21.21
C HIS A 557 17.72 0.25 20.84
N GLY A 558 17.13 -0.22 19.74
CA GLY A 558 17.19 -1.63 19.33
C GLY A 558 16.60 -2.60 20.36
N THR A 559 15.77 -2.11 21.27
CA THR A 559 15.18 -2.90 22.34
C THR A 559 13.72 -3.20 22.05
N ALA A 560 13.33 -4.42 22.30
CA ALA A 560 12.02 -5.00 22.04
C ALA A 560 10.90 -4.53 22.98
N THR A 561 10.79 -3.27 23.34
CA THR A 561 9.60 -2.77 24.07
C THR A 561 8.44 -2.64 23.10
N LEU A 562 7.67 -3.67 23.04
CA LEU A 562 6.39 -3.72 22.38
C LEU A 562 5.43 -2.81 23.14
N GLY A 563 4.73 -1.93 22.45
CA GLY A 563 3.86 -0.93 23.06
C GLY A 563 2.91 -1.49 24.13
N THR A 564 2.38 -0.62 24.95
CA THR A 564 1.40 -0.99 25.98
C THR A 564 0.02 -1.16 25.37
N SER A 565 -0.71 -2.19 25.75
CA SER A 565 -2.12 -2.37 25.41
C SER A 565 -3.03 -1.94 26.57
N LEU A 566 -4.29 -1.63 26.26
CA LEU A 566 -5.32 -1.37 27.28
C LEU A 566 -5.55 -2.56 28.21
N THR A 567 -5.20 -3.77 27.76
CA THR A 567 -5.34 -4.99 28.56
C THR A 567 -4.15 -5.25 29.47
N THR A 568 -2.94 -4.82 29.09
CA THR A 568 -1.72 -5.07 29.87
C THR A 568 -1.36 -3.93 30.80
N ASP A 569 -1.58 -2.69 30.40
CA ASP A 569 -1.32 -1.48 31.22
C ASP A 569 -2.27 -0.35 30.83
N PRO A 570 -3.53 -0.37 31.30
CA PRO A 570 -4.55 0.57 30.90
C PRO A 570 -4.23 2.02 31.28
N LEU A 571 -3.66 2.24 32.46
CA LEU A 571 -3.36 3.59 32.96
C LEU A 571 -2.24 4.25 32.14
N ARG A 572 -1.18 3.52 31.86
CA ARG A 572 -0.08 3.99 31.02
C ARG A 572 -0.56 4.24 29.60
N SER A 573 -1.37 3.35 29.02
CA SER A 573 -1.93 3.48 27.68
C SER A 573 -2.78 4.75 27.55
N VAL A 574 -3.68 5.02 28.50
CA VAL A 574 -4.50 6.24 28.53
C VAL A 574 -3.63 7.48 28.71
N SER A 575 -2.66 7.46 29.62
CA SER A 575 -1.74 8.59 29.84
C SER A 575 -0.94 8.93 28.59
N LEU A 576 -0.43 7.93 27.89
CA LEU A 576 0.31 8.10 26.64
C LEU A 576 -0.61 8.62 25.52
N ALA A 577 -1.83 8.11 25.40
CA ALA A 577 -2.82 8.58 24.44
C ALA A 577 -3.12 10.07 24.60
N VAL A 578 -3.39 10.50 25.83
CA VAL A 578 -3.67 11.92 26.13
C VAL A 578 -2.46 12.81 25.82
N ARG A 579 -1.25 12.37 26.17
CA ARG A 579 -0.03 13.13 25.91
C ARG A 579 0.31 13.21 24.42
N SER A 580 0.03 12.15 23.65
CA SER A 580 0.33 12.05 22.21
C SER A 580 -0.82 12.48 21.30
N TRP A 581 -1.66 13.39 21.76
CA TRP A 581 -2.86 13.81 21.02
C TRP A 581 -2.57 14.31 19.58
N ARG A 582 -1.37 14.84 19.32
CA ARG A 582 -0.95 15.32 17.99
C ARG A 582 -0.81 14.19 16.97
N THR A 583 -0.33 13.04 17.41
CA THR A 583 -0.16 11.85 16.55
C THR A 583 -1.28 10.84 16.75
N LEU A 584 -2.13 11.02 17.77
CA LEU A 584 -3.32 10.21 17.98
C LEU A 584 -4.33 10.36 16.82
N LEU A 585 -4.48 11.59 16.30
CA LEU A 585 -5.48 11.93 15.31
C LEU A 585 -4.85 11.91 13.91
N PRO A 586 -5.25 10.99 13.00
CA PRO A 586 -4.67 10.82 11.67
C PRO A 586 -4.58 12.12 10.86
N SER A 587 -5.66 12.90 10.82
CA SER A 587 -5.70 14.16 10.08
C SER A 587 -4.78 15.25 10.66
N VAL A 588 -4.57 15.26 11.97
CA VAL A 588 -3.66 16.21 12.63
C VAL A 588 -2.21 15.84 12.31
N ALA A 589 -1.86 14.55 12.42
CA ALA A 589 -0.52 14.07 12.11
C ALA A 589 -0.17 14.25 10.63
N ALA A 590 -1.05 13.83 9.72
CA ALA A 590 -0.85 14.01 8.27
C ALA A 590 -0.60 15.48 7.91
N ARG A 591 -1.41 16.39 8.47
CA ARG A 591 -1.27 17.83 8.27
C ARG A 591 0.02 18.39 8.86
N ALA A 592 0.41 17.92 10.05
CA ALA A 592 1.65 18.34 10.70
C ALA A 592 2.86 17.92 9.88
N ILE A 593 2.88 16.67 9.39
CA ILE A 593 3.94 16.16 8.53
C ILE A 593 4.03 17.02 7.25
N ALA A 594 2.96 17.10 6.47
CA ALA A 594 2.96 17.88 5.23
C ALA A 594 3.31 19.37 5.48
N GLY A 595 2.83 19.95 6.57
CA GLY A 595 3.12 21.33 6.96
C GLY A 595 4.59 21.59 7.23
N VAL A 596 5.31 20.66 7.88
CA VAL A 596 6.75 20.79 8.12
C VAL A 596 7.52 20.74 6.79
N PHE A 597 7.18 19.85 5.86
CA PHE A 597 7.81 19.83 4.55
C PHE A 597 7.58 21.13 3.76
N VAL A 598 6.36 21.69 3.81
CA VAL A 598 6.04 22.99 3.20
C VAL A 598 6.85 24.11 3.84
N ASP A 599 7.07 24.08 5.16
CA ASP A 599 7.91 25.04 5.87
C ASP A 599 9.39 24.98 5.42
N HIS A 600 9.85 23.82 4.95
CA HIS A 600 11.18 23.59 4.39
C HIS A 600 11.28 23.80 2.87
N GLY A 601 10.24 24.34 2.24
CA GLY A 601 10.26 24.68 0.81
C GLY A 601 10.00 23.49 -0.12
N ALA A 602 9.32 22.46 0.32
CA ALA A 602 8.93 21.34 -0.52
C ALA A 602 7.92 21.77 -1.61
N SER A 603 8.04 21.17 -2.80
CA SER A 603 6.97 21.12 -3.79
C SER A 603 6.09 19.92 -3.51
N ALA A 604 4.77 20.07 -3.62
CA ALA A 604 3.86 18.98 -3.34
C ALA A 604 2.64 18.97 -4.26
N TRP A 605 2.14 17.78 -4.59
CA TRP A 605 0.84 17.60 -5.21
C TRP A 605 -0.17 17.20 -4.14
N VAL A 606 -1.36 17.77 -4.22
CA VAL A 606 -2.50 17.40 -3.38
C VAL A 606 -3.56 16.78 -4.28
N LEU A 607 -3.68 15.46 -4.18
CA LEU A 607 -4.66 14.68 -4.92
C LEU A 607 -5.85 14.39 -3.98
N ARG A 608 -7.06 14.79 -4.36
CA ARG A 608 -8.26 14.54 -3.56
C ARG A 608 -9.29 13.83 -4.38
N THR A 609 -9.94 12.85 -3.78
CA THR A 609 -11.12 12.18 -4.35
C THR A 609 -12.25 12.17 -3.35
N ASN A 610 -13.48 12.27 -3.86
CA ASN A 610 -14.67 12.27 -3.03
C ASN A 610 -15.66 11.25 -3.59
N GLN A 611 -15.41 9.95 -3.30
CA GLN A 611 -16.28 8.85 -3.73
C GLN A 611 -16.42 8.78 -5.25
N VAL A 612 -15.30 8.68 -5.92
CA VAL A 612 -15.20 8.58 -7.38
C VAL A 612 -15.44 7.14 -7.84
N GLY A 613 -16.10 6.92 -8.99
CA GLY A 613 -16.26 5.58 -9.60
C GLY A 613 -17.70 5.26 -9.85
N GLY A 614 -18.69 5.80 -9.89
CA GLY A 614 -20.10 5.54 -10.06
C GLY A 614 -20.92 6.07 -8.89
N GLU A 615 -22.20 6.09 -9.08
CA GLU A 615 -23.10 6.70 -8.11
C GLU A 615 -23.64 5.67 -7.10
N ASP A 616 -23.52 5.95 -5.81
CA ASP A 616 -24.28 5.31 -4.75
C ASP A 616 -25.02 6.41 -3.96
N PRO A 617 -26.36 6.48 -4.04
CA PRO A 617 -27.13 7.55 -3.41
C PRO A 617 -27.14 7.46 -1.88
N ASP A 618 -26.79 6.31 -1.30
CA ASP A 618 -26.84 6.07 0.14
C ASP A 618 -25.57 6.53 0.88
N ILE A 619 -24.50 6.80 0.15
CA ILE A 619 -23.24 7.28 0.73
C ILE A 619 -22.95 8.74 0.36
N ALA A 620 -22.25 9.43 1.24
CA ALA A 620 -21.81 10.81 1.01
C ALA A 620 -20.40 11.03 1.61
N PRO A 621 -19.58 11.90 1.00
CA PRO A 621 -18.25 12.20 1.54
C PRO A 621 -18.31 12.70 2.97
N PHE A 622 -17.52 12.12 3.86
CA PHE A 622 -17.37 12.56 5.22
C PHE A 622 -15.88 12.84 5.51
N VAL A 623 -15.46 14.05 5.20
CA VAL A 623 -14.09 14.52 5.44
C VAL A 623 -13.80 14.58 6.94
N PRO A 624 -12.62 14.16 7.44
CA PRO A 624 -12.27 14.27 8.85
C PRO A 624 -12.50 15.69 9.37
N ASN A 625 -13.01 15.79 10.58
CA ASN A 625 -13.39 17.09 11.17
C ASN A 625 -12.42 17.58 12.25
N VAL A 626 -11.36 16.82 12.54
CA VAL A 626 -10.29 17.13 13.51
C VAL A 626 -8.91 17.05 12.87
#